data_95801309717c41dac6b9918a8621c4a4
#
_entry.id   95801309717c41dac6b9918a8621c4a4
#
_cell.length_a   1.000
_cell.length_b   1.000
_cell.length_c   1.000
_cell.angle_alpha   90.00
_cell.angle_beta   90.00
_cell.angle_gamma   90.00
#
_symmetry.space_group_name_H-M   'P 1'
#
loop_
_entity.id
_entity.type
_entity.pdbx_description
1 polymer ?
#
loop_
_entity_poly.entity_id
_entity_poly.type
_entity_poly.pdbx_seq_one_letter_code
_entity_poly.pdbx_strand_id
1 'polypeptide(L)'
;MIIQRFTFQYQDLQRLYDQYKDRGLVILGFPCNQFADQEADSNESVQTFCTLNYGVAFPMFQKVNVRDEQAHPLFTYLASSLPFEGFDETHSVAKILIPLIHERHPEYLPGDSIKWNFTKFLIDRNGKVIKRFEATTDPLDMEEYIEALL
;
A
#
# COMPACT_ATOMS: atom_id res chain seq x y z
N MET A 1 11.94 12.03 -8.51
CA MET A 1 10.49 11.95 -8.36
C MET A 1 10.13 10.79 -7.47
N ILE A 2 9.38 11.06 -6.45
CA ILE A 2 9.07 10.09 -5.39
C ILE A 2 8.15 8.97 -5.88
N ILE A 3 7.19 9.28 -6.77
CA ILE A 3 6.31 8.28 -7.39
C ILE A 3 7.09 7.09 -7.94
N GLN A 4 8.16 7.35 -8.67
CA GLN A 4 8.94 6.31 -9.32
C GLN A 4 9.72 5.42 -8.34
N ARG A 5 9.92 5.87 -7.10
CA ARG A 5 10.70 5.11 -6.12
C ARG A 5 9.95 3.93 -5.50
N PHE A 6 8.62 4.01 -5.48
CA PHE A 6 7.78 2.95 -4.92
C PHE A 6 7.08 2.12 -6.00
N THR A 7 7.06 2.58 -7.24
CA THR A 7 6.32 1.92 -8.31
C THR A 7 6.87 0.54 -8.67
N PHE A 8 8.13 0.24 -8.32
CA PHE A 8 8.67 -1.12 -8.46
C PHE A 8 7.85 -2.14 -7.65
N GLN A 9 7.18 -1.71 -6.60
CA GLN A 9 6.33 -2.59 -5.80
C GLN A 9 5.16 -3.16 -6.60
N TYR A 10 4.66 -2.47 -7.62
CA TYR A 10 3.63 -3.01 -8.51
C TYR A 10 4.09 -4.29 -9.20
N GLN A 11 5.33 -4.34 -9.65
CA GLN A 11 5.89 -5.50 -10.32
C GLN A 11 5.96 -6.71 -9.38
N ASP A 12 6.42 -6.49 -8.16
CA ASP A 12 6.53 -7.55 -7.16
C ASP A 12 5.16 -8.00 -6.65
N LEU A 13 4.21 -7.08 -6.49
CA LEU A 13 2.83 -7.42 -6.16
C LEU A 13 2.20 -8.27 -7.27
N GLN A 14 2.46 -7.94 -8.53
CA GLN A 14 1.97 -8.73 -9.65
C GLN A 14 2.57 -10.13 -9.66
N ARG A 15 3.84 -10.27 -9.32
CA ARG A 15 4.48 -11.60 -9.18
C ARG A 15 3.79 -12.44 -8.11
N LEU A 16 3.51 -11.87 -6.95
CA LEU A 16 2.78 -12.57 -5.89
C LEU A 16 1.38 -12.96 -6.34
N TYR A 17 0.70 -12.05 -7.02
CA TYR A 17 -0.64 -12.31 -7.55
C TYR A 17 -0.62 -13.47 -8.55
N ASP A 18 0.28 -13.45 -9.53
CA ASP A 18 0.40 -14.51 -10.52
C ASP A 18 0.71 -15.86 -9.89
N GLN A 19 1.55 -15.87 -8.85
CA GLN A 19 1.98 -17.09 -8.17
C GLN A 19 0.85 -17.71 -7.32
N TYR A 20 0.03 -16.90 -6.69
CA TYR A 20 -0.91 -17.36 -5.66
C TYR A 20 -2.40 -17.18 -6.00
N LYS A 21 -2.74 -16.51 -7.10
CA LYS A 21 -4.15 -16.26 -7.45
C LYS A 21 -4.96 -17.56 -7.57
N ASP A 22 -4.37 -18.62 -8.12
CA ASP A 22 -5.06 -19.91 -8.29
C ASP A 22 -5.19 -20.65 -6.95
N ARG A 23 -4.48 -20.21 -5.92
CA ARG A 23 -4.63 -20.73 -4.55
C ARG A 23 -5.52 -19.84 -3.68
N GLY A 24 -6.05 -18.76 -4.24
CA GLY A 24 -7.04 -17.91 -3.59
C GLY A 24 -6.56 -16.52 -3.17
N LEU A 25 -5.34 -16.11 -3.53
CA LEU A 25 -4.89 -14.75 -3.25
C LEU A 25 -5.65 -13.75 -4.13
N VAL A 26 -6.15 -12.71 -3.50
CA VAL A 26 -6.70 -11.53 -4.16
C VAL A 26 -5.90 -10.31 -3.70
N ILE A 27 -5.55 -9.45 -4.64
CA ILE A 27 -4.93 -8.15 -4.35
C ILE A 27 -5.88 -7.06 -4.83
N LEU A 28 -6.16 -6.08 -3.98
CA LEU A 28 -7.03 -4.95 -4.29
C LEU A 28 -6.22 -3.66 -4.13
N GLY A 29 -6.09 -2.91 -5.22
CA GLY A 29 -5.35 -1.64 -5.22
C GLY A 29 -6.30 -0.44 -5.07
N PHE A 30 -5.97 0.46 -4.14
CA PHE A 30 -6.75 1.67 -3.88
C PHE A 30 -5.82 2.88 -4.01
N PRO A 31 -5.77 3.53 -5.19
CA PRO A 31 -4.95 4.72 -5.37
C PRO A 31 -5.39 5.84 -4.42
N CYS A 32 -4.43 6.62 -3.95
CA CYS A 32 -4.68 7.75 -3.05
C CYS A 32 -3.78 8.92 -3.41
N ASN A 33 -4.32 10.14 -3.33
CA ASN A 33 -3.61 11.38 -3.68
C ASN A 33 -3.20 12.21 -2.46
N GLN A 34 -3.31 11.65 -1.24
CA GLN A 34 -3.01 12.39 -0.01
C GLN A 34 -1.52 12.44 0.35
N PHE A 35 -0.66 11.77 -0.42
CA PHE A 35 0.76 11.62 -0.10
C PHE A 35 1.62 12.29 -1.17
N ALA A 36 1.85 13.59 -1.01
CA ALA A 36 2.66 14.42 -1.92
C ALA A 36 2.18 14.37 -3.38
N ASP A 37 0.87 14.25 -3.60
CA ASP A 37 0.22 14.20 -4.91
C ASP A 37 0.81 13.14 -5.86
N GLN A 38 1.20 11.99 -5.31
CA GLN A 38 1.81 10.91 -6.09
C GLN A 38 0.83 10.23 -7.06
N GLU A 39 -0.47 10.34 -6.84
CA GLU A 39 -1.52 9.79 -7.69
C GLU A 39 -2.37 10.92 -8.28
N ALA A 40 -1.71 11.86 -8.97
CA ALA A 40 -2.35 13.03 -9.56
C ALA A 40 -3.20 12.71 -10.79
N ASP A 41 -2.94 11.59 -11.47
CA ASP A 41 -3.64 11.21 -12.68
C ASP A 41 -5.08 10.74 -12.42
N SER A 42 -5.89 10.70 -13.49
CA SER A 42 -7.24 10.13 -13.41
C SER A 42 -7.18 8.63 -13.07
N ASN A 43 -8.29 8.08 -12.56
CA ASN A 43 -8.39 6.65 -12.26
C ASN A 43 -8.07 5.76 -13.47
N GLU A 44 -8.56 6.15 -14.65
CA GLU A 44 -8.31 5.43 -15.90
C GLU A 44 -6.83 5.48 -16.30
N SER A 45 -6.19 6.64 -16.16
CA SER A 45 -4.76 6.81 -16.44
C SER A 45 -3.89 6.00 -15.49
N VAL A 46 -4.24 5.93 -14.21
CA VAL A 46 -3.53 5.11 -13.22
C VAL A 46 -3.61 3.64 -13.58
N GLN A 47 -4.80 3.15 -13.91
CA GLN A 47 -5.01 1.74 -14.33
C GLN A 47 -4.17 1.42 -15.57
N THR A 48 -4.22 2.27 -16.58
CA THR A 48 -3.46 2.09 -17.82
C THR A 48 -1.95 2.11 -17.56
N PHE A 49 -1.48 3.04 -16.75
CA PHE A 49 -0.07 3.15 -16.39
C PHE A 49 0.43 1.87 -15.71
N CYS A 50 -0.31 1.37 -14.74
CA CYS A 50 0.06 0.15 -14.00
C CYS A 50 0.09 -1.07 -14.93
N THR A 51 -0.89 -1.20 -15.81
CA THR A 51 -0.97 -2.32 -16.77
C THR A 51 0.18 -2.29 -17.78
N LEU A 52 0.44 -1.13 -18.39
CA LEU A 52 1.44 -1.00 -19.45
C LEU A 52 2.87 -1.08 -18.92
N ASN A 53 3.14 -0.53 -17.73
CA ASN A 53 4.50 -0.42 -17.20
C ASN A 53 4.88 -1.57 -16.28
N TYR A 54 3.91 -2.17 -15.58
CA TYR A 54 4.17 -3.18 -14.55
C TYR A 54 3.38 -4.47 -14.73
N GLY A 55 2.56 -4.55 -15.79
CA GLY A 55 1.75 -5.74 -16.08
C GLY A 55 0.68 -6.03 -15.03
N VAL A 56 0.20 -5.01 -14.30
CA VAL A 56 -0.76 -5.18 -13.23
C VAL A 56 -2.09 -5.72 -13.77
N ALA A 57 -2.50 -6.88 -13.26
CA ALA A 57 -3.75 -7.54 -13.61
C ALA A 57 -4.72 -7.68 -12.43
N PHE A 58 -4.27 -7.37 -11.20
CA PHE A 58 -5.19 -7.35 -10.06
C PHE A 58 -6.07 -6.07 -10.09
N PRO A 59 -7.26 -6.10 -9.47
CA PRO A 59 -8.19 -4.97 -9.50
C PRO A 59 -7.60 -3.68 -8.90
N MET A 60 -7.73 -2.59 -9.63
CA MET A 60 -7.42 -1.24 -9.18
C MET A 60 -8.73 -0.46 -9.09
N PHE A 61 -9.03 0.06 -7.91
CA PHE A 61 -10.25 0.79 -7.66
C PHE A 61 -10.09 2.29 -7.92
N GLN A 62 -11.18 3.04 -7.79
CA GLN A 62 -11.15 4.48 -7.87
C GLN A 62 -10.30 5.08 -6.74
N LYS A 63 -9.73 6.26 -6.98
CA LYS A 63 -9.03 7.03 -5.94
C LYS A 63 -9.94 7.26 -4.74
N VAL A 64 -9.38 7.01 -3.54
CA VAL A 64 -10.07 7.25 -2.28
C VAL A 64 -9.13 7.98 -1.33
N ASN A 65 -9.70 8.64 -0.33
CA ASN A 65 -8.93 9.10 0.81
C ASN A 65 -8.81 7.95 1.80
N VAL A 66 -7.63 7.80 2.38
CA VAL A 66 -7.32 6.68 3.29
C VAL A 66 -7.08 7.14 4.73
N ARG A 67 -7.08 8.45 4.97
CA ARG A 67 -6.89 9.05 6.28
C ARG A 67 -7.75 10.31 6.45
N ASP A 68 -7.81 10.80 7.68
CA ASP A 68 -8.54 12.00 8.08
C ASP A 68 -10.08 11.83 8.00
N GLU A 69 -10.82 12.92 8.10
CA GLU A 69 -12.29 12.89 8.18
C GLU A 69 -12.95 12.34 6.90
N GLN A 70 -12.29 12.51 5.76
CA GLN A 70 -12.82 12.07 4.47
C GLN A 70 -12.39 10.65 4.10
N ALA A 71 -11.75 9.92 5.02
CA ALA A 71 -11.27 8.57 4.74
C ALA A 71 -12.42 7.63 4.39
N HIS A 72 -12.19 6.80 3.37
CA HIS A 72 -13.11 5.72 3.04
C HIS A 72 -13.27 4.78 4.26
N PRO A 73 -14.50 4.36 4.59
CA PRO A 73 -14.74 3.53 5.78
C PRO A 73 -13.87 2.28 5.89
N LEU A 74 -13.52 1.66 4.77
CA LEU A 74 -12.62 0.51 4.75
C LEU A 74 -11.29 0.85 5.40
N PHE A 75 -10.69 1.99 5.03
CA PHE A 75 -9.37 2.37 5.54
C PHE A 75 -9.41 2.87 6.98
N THR A 76 -10.50 3.49 7.39
CA THR A 76 -10.73 3.81 8.79
C THR A 76 -10.76 2.52 9.63
N TYR A 77 -11.47 1.51 9.16
CA TYR A 77 -11.52 0.20 9.80
C TYR A 77 -10.15 -0.49 9.85
N LEU A 78 -9.44 -0.53 8.72
CA LEU A 78 -8.14 -1.19 8.63
C LEU A 78 -7.12 -0.52 9.55
N ALA A 79 -7.03 0.80 9.53
CA ALA A 79 -6.11 1.56 10.37
C ALA A 79 -6.42 1.39 11.87
N SER A 80 -7.70 1.26 12.23
CA SER A 80 -8.09 1.02 13.61
C SER A 80 -7.88 -0.43 14.07
N SER A 81 -7.78 -1.36 13.13
CA SER A 81 -7.61 -2.79 13.44
C SER A 81 -6.20 -3.16 13.86
N LEU A 82 -5.18 -2.49 13.30
CA LEU A 82 -3.77 -2.76 13.61
C LEU A 82 -2.99 -1.45 13.75
N PRO A 83 -2.17 -1.33 14.80
CA PRO A 83 -1.41 -0.10 15.05
C PRO A 83 -0.25 0.07 14.07
N PHE A 84 0.15 1.34 13.91
CA PHE A 84 1.40 1.66 13.25
C PHE A 84 2.57 1.38 14.20
N GLU A 85 3.47 0.49 13.81
CA GLU A 85 4.61 0.06 14.64
C GLU A 85 5.95 0.64 14.17
N GLY A 86 5.92 1.64 13.31
CA GLY A 86 7.12 2.29 12.78
C GLY A 86 7.49 1.81 11.38
N PHE A 87 8.42 2.53 10.76
CA PHE A 87 9.02 2.14 9.49
C PHE A 87 10.27 1.31 9.72
N ASP A 88 10.61 0.44 8.77
CA ASP A 88 11.90 -0.23 8.75
C ASP A 88 12.98 0.78 8.34
N GLU A 89 13.69 1.31 9.31
CA GLU A 89 14.72 2.33 9.09
C GLU A 89 15.96 1.80 8.37
N THR A 90 16.12 0.49 8.27
CA THR A 90 17.22 -0.13 7.53
C THR A 90 16.96 -0.18 6.03
N HIS A 91 15.69 -0.03 5.61
CA HIS A 91 15.33 0.00 4.20
C HIS A 91 15.85 1.28 3.54
N SER A 92 16.39 1.16 2.32
CA SER A 92 16.99 2.30 1.61
C SER A 92 16.00 3.46 1.39
N VAL A 93 14.72 3.13 1.20
CA VAL A 93 13.66 4.14 0.98
C VAL A 93 13.33 4.90 2.25
N ALA A 94 13.53 4.30 3.43
CA ALA A 94 13.26 4.97 4.70
C ALA A 94 14.08 6.24 4.88
N LYS A 95 15.31 6.25 4.39
CA LYS A 95 16.21 7.41 4.45
C LYS A 95 15.67 8.63 3.71
N ILE A 96 14.75 8.42 2.79
CA ILE A 96 14.11 9.49 2.01
C ILE A 96 12.70 9.74 2.54
N LEU A 97 11.96 8.69 2.81
CA LEU A 97 10.56 8.78 3.22
C LEU A 97 10.38 9.43 4.58
N ILE A 98 11.16 9.01 5.58
CA ILE A 98 11.01 9.51 6.94
C ILE A 98 11.27 11.02 7.02
N PRO A 99 12.40 11.55 6.49
CA PRO A 99 12.62 12.99 6.45
C PRO A 99 11.54 13.74 5.65
N LEU A 100 11.05 13.16 4.56
CA LEU A 100 10.02 13.78 3.74
C LEU A 100 8.72 13.96 4.52
N ILE A 101 8.29 12.96 5.28
CA ILE A 101 7.10 13.05 6.11
C ILE A 101 7.28 14.09 7.20
N HIS A 102 8.43 14.08 7.87
CA HIS A 102 8.75 15.09 8.91
C HIS A 102 8.71 16.52 8.37
N GLU A 103 9.19 16.72 7.14
CA GLU A 103 9.26 18.05 6.53
C GLU A 103 7.89 18.54 6.02
N ARG A 104 7.17 17.66 5.30
CA ARG A 104 5.95 18.04 4.58
C ARG A 104 4.65 17.71 5.29
N HIS A 105 4.64 16.64 6.05
CA HIS A 105 3.43 16.12 6.68
C HIS A 105 3.72 15.61 8.11
N PRO A 106 4.29 16.45 8.98
CA PRO A 106 4.57 16.02 10.35
C PRO A 106 3.32 15.56 11.09
N GLU A 107 2.14 16.08 10.71
CA GLU A 107 0.85 15.68 11.23
C GLU A 107 0.45 14.24 10.90
N TYR A 108 1.14 13.59 9.96
CA TYR A 108 0.87 12.19 9.61
C TYR A 108 1.54 11.20 10.56
N LEU A 109 2.55 11.62 11.31
CA LEU A 109 3.34 10.71 12.15
C LEU A 109 2.61 10.20 13.40
N PRO A 110 1.83 11.02 14.14
CA PRO A 110 1.13 10.53 15.33
C PRO A 110 0.00 9.56 14.96
N GLY A 111 -0.24 8.57 15.85
CA GLY A 111 -1.37 7.68 15.75
C GLY A 111 -1.19 6.54 14.75
N ASP A 112 -2.29 5.88 14.42
CA ASP A 112 -2.30 4.65 13.63
C ASP A 112 -2.81 4.83 12.20
N SER A 113 -3.08 6.05 11.77
CA SER A 113 -3.50 6.35 10.40
C SER A 113 -2.47 5.87 9.38
N ILE A 114 -2.92 5.64 8.16
CA ILE A 114 -2.03 5.28 7.05
C ILE A 114 -1.04 6.41 6.80
N LYS A 115 0.24 6.07 6.70
CA LYS A 115 1.35 7.04 6.68
C LYS A 115 1.81 7.42 5.29
N TRP A 116 1.69 6.49 4.31
CA TRP A 116 2.16 6.72 2.95
C TRP A 116 1.53 5.76 1.95
N ASN A 117 1.77 6.00 0.66
CA ASN A 117 1.40 5.08 -0.40
C ASN A 117 2.08 3.71 -0.18
N PHE A 118 1.49 2.68 -0.75
CA PHE A 118 1.94 1.29 -0.62
C PHE A 118 1.90 0.72 0.80
N THR A 119 1.15 1.31 1.70
CA THR A 119 0.73 0.65 2.93
C THR A 119 -0.20 -0.50 2.56
N LYS A 120 -0.01 -1.66 3.16
CA LYS A 120 -0.75 -2.88 2.82
C LYS A 120 -1.32 -3.51 4.07
N PHE A 121 -2.49 -4.13 3.91
CA PHE A 121 -3.13 -4.92 4.97
C PHE A 121 -3.38 -6.32 4.45
N LEU A 122 -2.96 -7.32 5.20
CA LEU A 122 -3.22 -8.73 4.90
C LEU A 122 -4.45 -9.17 5.68
N ILE A 123 -5.42 -9.73 4.96
CA ILE A 123 -6.72 -10.13 5.49
C ILE A 123 -6.92 -11.61 5.19
N ASP A 124 -7.36 -12.39 6.19
CA ASP A 124 -7.58 -13.81 6.01
C ASP A 124 -8.93 -14.11 5.32
N ARG A 125 -9.20 -15.40 5.08
CA ARG A 125 -10.43 -15.85 4.40
C ARG A 125 -11.71 -15.56 5.19
N ASN A 126 -11.59 -15.27 6.47
CA ASN A 126 -12.71 -14.96 7.36
C ASN A 126 -12.93 -13.45 7.52
N GLY A 127 -12.11 -12.64 6.84
CA GLY A 127 -12.20 -11.18 6.92
C GLY A 127 -11.45 -10.57 8.08
N LYS A 128 -10.64 -11.34 8.80
CA LYS A 128 -9.82 -10.83 9.90
C LYS A 128 -8.57 -10.15 9.36
N VAL A 129 -8.30 -8.94 9.84
CA VAL A 129 -7.07 -8.21 9.51
C VAL A 129 -5.92 -8.83 10.31
N ILE A 130 -4.97 -9.44 9.61
CA ILE A 130 -3.89 -10.24 10.21
C ILE A 130 -2.64 -9.42 10.42
N LYS A 131 -2.25 -8.61 9.42
CA LYS A 131 -0.99 -7.87 9.48
C LYS A 131 -1.07 -6.60 8.64
N ARG A 132 -0.34 -5.58 9.10
CA ARG A 132 -0.15 -4.31 8.42
C ARG A 132 1.31 -4.22 7.98
N PHE A 133 1.54 -3.80 6.75
CA PHE A 133 2.87 -3.58 6.20
C PHE A 133 3.00 -2.15 5.73
N GLU A 134 4.03 -1.47 6.18
CA GLU A 134 4.31 -0.10 5.76
C GLU A 134 5.01 -0.07 4.38
N ALA A 135 5.12 1.11 3.80
CA ALA A 135 5.78 1.29 2.50
C ALA A 135 7.23 0.79 2.46
N THR A 136 7.88 0.71 3.61
CA THR A 136 9.25 0.23 3.77
C THR A 136 9.38 -1.29 3.79
N THR A 137 8.28 -2.03 3.68
CA THR A 137 8.30 -3.49 3.51
C THR A 137 8.14 -3.83 2.04
N ASP A 138 9.10 -4.53 1.47
CA ASP A 138 9.00 -4.98 0.08
C ASP A 138 7.94 -6.08 -0.05
N PRO A 139 7.16 -6.08 -1.16
CA PRO A 139 6.09 -7.06 -1.32
C PRO A 139 6.55 -8.52 -1.23
N LEU A 140 7.74 -8.84 -1.72
CA LEU A 140 8.25 -10.21 -1.67
C LEU A 140 8.53 -10.68 -0.24
N ASP A 141 8.77 -9.76 0.70
CA ASP A 141 8.94 -10.09 2.12
C ASP A 141 7.62 -10.45 2.81
N MET A 142 6.49 -10.23 2.12
CA MET A 142 5.16 -10.62 2.60
C MET A 142 4.82 -12.07 2.28
N GLU A 143 5.60 -12.74 1.43
CA GLU A 143 5.25 -14.04 0.86
C GLU A 143 4.99 -15.10 1.92
N GLU A 144 5.83 -15.19 2.93
CA GLU A 144 5.66 -16.19 4.02
C GLU A 144 4.35 -16.01 4.78
N TYR A 145 3.92 -14.76 4.97
CA TYR A 145 2.64 -14.45 5.63
C TYR A 145 1.45 -14.83 4.76
N ILE A 146 1.57 -14.60 3.44
CA ILE A 146 0.55 -14.97 2.47
C ILE A 146 0.40 -16.50 2.43
N GLU A 147 1.50 -17.22 2.30
CA GLU A 147 1.48 -18.69 2.26
C GLU A 147 0.84 -19.29 3.51
N ALA A 148 1.10 -18.72 4.67
CA ALA A 148 0.55 -19.18 5.93
C ALA A 148 -0.98 -19.12 5.99
N LEU A 149 -1.62 -18.28 5.17
CA LEU A 149 -3.07 -18.10 5.13
C LEU A 149 -3.76 -18.85 3.98
N LEU A 150 -2.99 -19.41 3.07
CA LEU A 150 -3.52 -20.17 1.91
C LEU A 150 -3.67 -21.70 2.19
#